data_c95e391c9703c1856b98cbbac8fab8d0
#
_entry.id   c95e391c9703c1856b98cbbac8fab8d0
#
_cell.length_a   1.000
_cell.length_b   1.000
_cell.length_c   1.000
_cell.angle_alpha   90.00
_cell.angle_beta   90.00
_cell.angle_gamma   90.00
#
_symmetry.space_group_name_H-M   'P 1'
#
loop_
_entity.id
_entity.type
_entity.pdbx_description
1 polymer ?
#
loop_
_entity_poly.entity_id
_entity_poly.type
_entity_poly.pdbx_seq_one_letter_code
_entity_poly.pdbx_strand_id
1 'polypeptide(L)'
;MLDESGSIGESDFNLTKSFLSRLVRRLDIDSGNTRVGLVTYSDYVGTVINLNAHSSVAGFQSAIASLNYSGGWTNTDVALAYVRTTMLTSAAGDRSNASNVVVVLTDGQSTKPTATQVCIKFTKRFPSRSVSLL
;
A
#
# COMPACT_ATOMS: atom_id res chain seq x y z
N MET A 1 -0.02 1.59 -0.34
CA MET A 1 -1.39 1.57 0.19
C MET A 1 -2.28 2.26 -0.84
N LEU A 2 -3.42 1.68 -1.14
CA LEU A 2 -4.34 2.18 -2.17
C LEU A 2 -5.71 2.39 -1.54
N ASP A 3 -6.16 3.63 -1.57
CA ASP A 3 -7.49 4.02 -1.14
C ASP A 3 -8.53 3.52 -2.15
N GLU A 4 -9.55 2.82 -1.65
CA GLU A 4 -10.71 2.35 -2.43
C GLU A 4 -12.02 2.87 -1.84
N SER A 5 -11.94 4.00 -1.11
CA SER A 5 -13.10 4.66 -0.49
C SER A 5 -14.08 5.26 -1.52
N GLY A 6 -15.28 5.60 -1.04
CA GLY A 6 -16.36 6.08 -1.89
C GLY A 6 -16.06 7.39 -2.64
N SER A 7 -15.19 8.25 -2.11
CA SER A 7 -14.80 9.51 -2.75
C SER A 7 -13.99 9.29 -4.03
N ILE A 8 -13.15 8.24 -4.07
CA ILE A 8 -12.37 7.89 -5.27
C ILE A 8 -13.28 7.49 -6.43
N GLY A 9 -14.29 6.67 -6.18
CA GLY A 9 -15.12 6.10 -7.22
C GLY A 9 -14.40 5.04 -8.07
N GLU A 10 -15.16 4.18 -8.72
CA GLU A 10 -14.62 3.03 -9.46
C GLU A 10 -13.74 3.45 -10.67
N SER A 11 -14.11 4.55 -11.34
CA SER A 11 -13.36 5.08 -12.49
C SER A 11 -11.94 5.46 -12.10
N ASP A 12 -11.78 6.26 -11.05
CA ASP A 12 -10.48 6.75 -10.62
C ASP A 12 -9.67 5.66 -9.91
N PHE A 13 -10.35 4.70 -9.27
CA PHE A 13 -9.70 3.49 -8.79
C PHE A 13 -9.05 2.69 -9.93
N ASN A 14 -9.73 2.54 -11.07
CA ASN A 14 -9.18 1.89 -12.27
C ASN A 14 -8.03 2.68 -12.90
N LEU A 15 -8.09 4.02 -12.88
CA LEU A 15 -6.96 4.87 -13.29
C LEU A 15 -5.76 4.66 -12.37
N THR A 16 -5.98 4.57 -11.07
CA THR A 16 -4.92 4.32 -10.08
C THR A 16 -4.30 2.93 -10.25
N LYS A 17 -5.10 1.89 -10.54
CA LYS A 17 -4.58 0.56 -10.92
C LYS A 17 -3.65 0.65 -12.14
N SER A 18 -4.05 1.40 -13.15
CA SER A 18 -3.26 1.62 -14.37
C SER A 18 -1.96 2.37 -14.08
N PHE A 19 -2.00 3.36 -13.18
CA PHE A 19 -0.82 4.07 -12.70
C PHE A 19 0.13 3.13 -11.94
N LEU A 20 -0.39 2.36 -10.99
CA LEU A 20 0.41 1.38 -10.23
C LEU A 20 1.07 0.34 -11.14
N SER A 21 0.33 -0.18 -12.11
CA SER A 21 0.86 -1.13 -13.10
C SER A 21 2.04 -0.55 -13.90
N ARG A 22 2.02 0.74 -14.20
CA ARG A 22 3.15 1.44 -14.85
C ARG A 22 4.30 1.72 -13.88
N LEU A 23 3.97 2.09 -12.64
CA LEU A 23 4.98 2.37 -11.61
C LEU A 23 5.82 1.13 -11.29
N VAL A 24 5.21 -0.02 -11.07
CA VAL A 24 5.93 -1.26 -10.71
C VAL A 24 6.89 -1.73 -11.80
N ARG A 25 6.66 -1.39 -13.07
CA ARG A 25 7.60 -1.65 -14.17
C ARG A 25 8.91 -0.88 -14.07
N ARG A 26 8.96 0.16 -13.24
CA ARG A 26 10.17 0.96 -13.00
C ARG A 26 10.98 0.45 -11.81
N LEU A 27 10.45 -0.53 -11.09
CA LEU A 27 11.08 -1.10 -9.89
C LEU A 27 11.80 -2.40 -10.27
N ASP A 28 12.94 -2.63 -9.65
CA ASP A 28 13.77 -3.81 -9.88
C ASP A 28 13.27 -5.02 -9.08
N ILE A 29 12.07 -5.53 -9.49
CA ILE A 29 11.40 -6.65 -8.84
C ILE A 29 11.95 -7.97 -9.35
N ASP A 30 12.13 -8.11 -10.67
CA ASP A 30 12.52 -9.37 -11.33
C ASP A 30 13.90 -9.87 -10.89
N SER A 31 14.81 -8.96 -10.49
CA SER A 31 16.12 -9.32 -9.93
C SER A 31 16.06 -9.64 -8.42
N GLY A 32 14.92 -9.40 -7.76
CA GLY A 32 14.77 -9.55 -6.31
C GLY A 32 15.33 -8.41 -5.46
N ASN A 33 15.89 -7.35 -6.07
CA ASN A 33 16.41 -6.19 -5.34
C ASN A 33 15.30 -5.40 -4.65
N THR A 34 14.12 -5.31 -5.29
CA THR A 34 12.93 -4.65 -4.75
C THR A 34 11.84 -5.66 -4.44
N ARG A 35 11.23 -5.57 -3.26
CA ARG A 35 9.98 -6.25 -2.93
C ARG A 35 8.85 -5.23 -2.83
N VAL A 36 7.73 -5.54 -3.45
CA VAL A 36 6.55 -4.67 -3.45
C VAL A 36 5.39 -5.42 -2.80
N GLY A 37 4.74 -4.76 -1.86
CA GLY A 37 3.47 -5.19 -1.29
C GLY A 37 2.39 -4.15 -1.54
N LEU A 38 1.13 -4.54 -1.46
CA LEU A 38 0.00 -3.66 -1.64
C LEU A 38 -1.09 -3.97 -0.61
N VAL A 39 -1.70 -2.91 -0.11
CA VAL A 39 -2.89 -2.98 0.74
C VAL A 39 -3.91 -2.02 0.17
N THR A 40 -5.11 -2.49 -0.15
CA THR A 40 -6.26 -1.62 -0.37
C THR A 40 -6.95 -1.33 0.96
N TYR A 41 -7.65 -0.20 1.06
CA TYR A 41 -8.38 0.14 2.28
C TYR A 41 -9.54 1.11 2.01
N SER A 42 -10.57 0.97 2.83
CA SER A 42 -11.71 1.87 2.96
C SER A 42 -12.18 1.91 4.43
N ASP A 43 -13.29 1.28 4.77
CA ASP A 43 -13.72 1.07 6.17
C ASP A 43 -12.75 0.19 6.95
N TYR A 44 -12.18 -0.79 6.24
CA TYR A 44 -11.26 -1.80 6.74
C TYR A 44 -10.09 -1.98 5.77
N VAL A 45 -9.15 -2.83 6.16
CA VAL A 45 -8.15 -3.36 5.23
C VAL A 45 -8.85 -4.31 4.26
N GLY A 46 -8.71 -4.01 2.97
CA GLY A 46 -9.26 -4.81 1.88
C GLY A 46 -8.28 -5.88 1.39
N THR A 47 -7.92 -5.83 0.11
CA THR A 47 -6.97 -6.77 -0.48
C THR A 47 -5.56 -6.54 0.03
N VAL A 48 -4.88 -7.62 0.41
CA VAL A 48 -3.48 -7.62 0.86
C VAL A 48 -2.62 -8.45 -0.08
N ILE A 49 -1.55 -7.84 -0.60
CA ILE A 49 -0.48 -8.50 -1.33
C ILE A 49 0.80 -8.31 -0.53
N ASN A 50 1.30 -9.38 0.11
CA ASN A 50 2.50 -9.31 0.93
C ASN A 50 3.76 -9.05 0.11
N LEU A 51 4.84 -8.59 0.77
CA LEU A 51 6.13 -8.29 0.13
C LEU A 51 6.80 -9.51 -0.53
N ASN A 52 6.45 -10.72 -0.12
CA ASN A 52 6.93 -11.98 -0.67
C ASN A 52 5.93 -12.70 -1.58
N ALA A 53 4.79 -12.07 -1.91
CA ALA A 53 3.75 -12.71 -2.70
C ALA A 53 4.12 -12.86 -4.18
N HIS A 54 4.86 -11.89 -4.72
CA HIS A 54 5.26 -11.88 -6.14
C HIS A 54 6.74 -11.51 -6.28
N SER A 55 7.45 -12.29 -7.09
CA SER A 55 8.86 -12.10 -7.43
C SER A 55 9.07 -11.57 -8.85
N SER A 56 7.99 -11.18 -9.54
CA SER A 56 8.07 -10.64 -10.90
C SER A 56 7.12 -9.47 -11.11
N VAL A 57 7.50 -8.55 -11.98
CA VAL A 57 6.66 -7.43 -12.43
C VAL A 57 5.34 -7.94 -13.00
N ALA A 58 5.37 -8.95 -13.85
CA ALA A 58 4.19 -9.51 -14.49
C ALA A 58 3.20 -10.11 -13.46
N GLY A 59 3.72 -10.87 -12.48
CA GLY A 59 2.90 -11.44 -11.41
C GLY A 59 2.23 -10.35 -10.56
N PHE A 60 2.97 -9.30 -10.20
CA PHE A 60 2.41 -8.18 -9.44
C PHE A 60 1.39 -7.37 -10.26
N GLN A 61 1.62 -7.16 -11.56
CA GLN A 61 0.66 -6.50 -12.46
C GLN A 61 -0.64 -7.29 -12.58
N SER A 62 -0.58 -8.62 -12.67
CA SER A 62 -1.77 -9.47 -12.67
C SER A 62 -2.56 -9.34 -11.38
N ALA A 63 -1.88 -9.28 -10.23
CA ALA A 63 -2.51 -9.06 -8.95
C ALA A 63 -3.17 -7.66 -8.85
N ILE A 64 -2.52 -6.60 -9.36
CA ILE A 64 -3.14 -5.25 -9.46
C ILE A 64 -4.40 -5.30 -10.33
N ALA A 65 -4.35 -5.99 -11.47
CA ALA A 65 -5.49 -6.06 -12.39
C ALA A 65 -6.73 -6.71 -11.75
N SER A 66 -6.52 -7.69 -10.84
CA SER A 66 -7.59 -8.40 -10.14
C SER A 66 -8.19 -7.65 -8.94
N LEU A 67 -7.66 -6.46 -8.57
CA LEU A 67 -8.21 -5.67 -7.47
C LEU A 67 -9.64 -5.21 -7.79
N ASN A 68 -10.53 -5.38 -6.83
CA ASN A 68 -11.91 -4.93 -6.90
C ASN A 68 -12.08 -3.64 -6.09
N TYR A 69 -12.95 -2.76 -6.58
CA TYR A 69 -13.35 -1.55 -5.86
C TYR A 69 -14.45 -1.88 -4.84
N SER A 70 -14.36 -1.35 -3.62
CA SER A 70 -15.35 -1.62 -2.56
C SER A 70 -16.17 -0.40 -2.14
N GLY A 71 -15.64 0.81 -2.29
CA GLY A 71 -16.26 2.01 -1.70
C GLY A 71 -16.07 2.09 -0.19
N GLY A 72 -16.89 2.90 0.50
CA GLY A 72 -16.86 3.05 1.98
C GLY A 72 -16.14 4.32 2.44
N TRP A 73 -15.77 4.37 3.73
CA TRP A 73 -15.07 5.48 4.37
C TRP A 73 -13.55 5.42 4.11
N THR A 74 -12.82 6.44 4.56
CA THR A 74 -11.36 6.55 4.37
C THR A 74 -10.64 6.38 5.72
N ASN A 75 -10.58 5.15 6.24
CA ASN A 75 -9.90 4.82 7.50
C ASN A 75 -8.42 4.53 7.28
N THR A 76 -7.65 5.54 6.91
CA THR A 76 -6.20 5.43 6.62
C THR A 76 -5.38 4.95 7.82
N ASP A 77 -5.84 5.26 9.05
CA ASP A 77 -5.22 4.81 10.30
C ASP A 77 -5.18 3.28 10.43
N VAL A 78 -6.27 2.61 10.06
CA VAL A 78 -6.38 1.14 10.09
C VAL A 78 -5.37 0.51 9.13
N ALA A 79 -5.29 1.03 7.90
CA ALA A 79 -4.35 0.54 6.89
C ALA A 79 -2.88 0.78 7.29
N LEU A 80 -2.55 1.96 7.83
CA LEU A 80 -1.21 2.26 8.35
C LEU A 80 -0.82 1.36 9.53
N ALA A 81 -1.77 1.11 10.44
CA ALA A 81 -1.54 0.18 11.53
C ALA A 81 -1.23 -1.23 11.01
N TYR A 82 -2.03 -1.72 10.05
CA TYR A 82 -1.83 -3.04 9.43
C TYR A 82 -0.47 -3.15 8.75
N VAL A 83 -0.11 -2.17 7.93
CA VAL A 83 1.21 -2.16 7.26
C VAL A 83 2.33 -2.24 8.28
N ARG A 84 2.26 -1.45 9.34
CA ARG A 84 3.28 -1.41 10.39
C ARG A 84 3.40 -2.71 11.18
N THR A 85 2.26 -3.32 11.55
CA THR A 85 2.25 -4.47 12.47
C THR A 85 2.28 -5.82 11.78
N THR A 86 1.90 -5.87 10.50
CA THR A 86 1.70 -7.13 9.77
C THR A 86 2.54 -7.20 8.49
N MET A 87 2.47 -6.21 7.61
CA MET A 87 3.19 -6.27 6.33
C MET A 87 4.71 -6.06 6.48
N LEU A 88 5.13 -5.13 7.35
CA LEU A 88 6.54 -4.86 7.61
C LEU A 88 7.11 -5.82 8.67
N THR A 89 6.89 -7.11 8.45
CA THR A 89 7.40 -8.23 9.24
C THR A 89 8.12 -9.24 8.35
N SER A 90 9.05 -10.00 8.91
CA SER A 90 9.76 -11.05 8.18
C SER A 90 8.81 -12.11 7.60
N ALA A 91 7.72 -12.43 8.30
CA ALA A 91 6.70 -13.37 7.84
C ALA A 91 6.00 -12.90 6.56
N ALA A 92 5.78 -11.59 6.40
CA ALA A 92 5.21 -11.00 5.19
C ALA A 92 6.27 -10.61 4.14
N GLY A 93 7.54 -10.96 4.37
CA GLY A 93 8.62 -10.76 3.42
C GLY A 93 9.43 -9.49 3.62
N ASP A 94 9.29 -8.78 4.75
CA ASP A 94 10.15 -7.64 5.08
C ASP A 94 11.60 -8.11 5.29
N ARG A 95 12.56 -7.29 4.86
CA ARG A 95 13.99 -7.55 4.94
C ARG A 95 14.64 -6.55 5.88
N SER A 96 15.27 -7.03 6.95
CA SER A 96 15.93 -6.18 7.95
C SER A 96 17.09 -5.34 7.41
N ASN A 97 17.68 -5.77 6.28
CA ASN A 97 18.78 -5.10 5.60
C ASN A 97 18.34 -4.21 4.43
N ALA A 98 17.04 -4.00 4.23
CA ALA A 98 16.48 -3.15 3.19
C ALA A 98 15.65 -2.01 3.80
N SER A 99 15.75 -0.82 3.20
CA SER A 99 14.91 0.31 3.61
C SER A 99 13.47 0.12 3.13
N ASN A 100 12.51 0.45 4.00
CA ASN A 100 11.10 0.38 3.70
C ASN A 100 10.54 1.76 3.34
N VAL A 101 9.79 1.81 2.23
CA VAL A 101 9.05 2.99 1.78
C VAL A 101 7.57 2.63 1.73
N VAL A 102 6.72 3.43 2.37
CA VAL A 102 5.27 3.30 2.29
C VAL A 102 4.74 4.47 1.47
N VAL A 103 4.11 4.13 0.34
CA VAL A 103 3.41 5.10 -0.53
C VAL A 103 1.92 4.97 -0.28
N VAL A 104 1.24 6.09 -0.04
CA VAL A 104 -0.20 6.16 0.14
C VAL A 104 -0.79 6.90 -1.05
N LEU A 105 -1.68 6.26 -1.79
CA LEU A 105 -2.45 6.84 -2.89
C LEU A 105 -3.89 7.04 -2.39
N THR A 106 -4.32 8.29 -2.31
CA THR A 106 -5.63 8.72 -1.80
C THR A 106 -6.01 10.05 -2.43
N ASP A 107 -7.29 10.31 -2.58
CA ASP A 107 -7.84 11.58 -3.06
C ASP A 107 -8.29 12.50 -1.91
N GLY A 108 -8.24 12.03 -0.68
CA GLY A 108 -8.89 12.72 0.41
C GLY A 108 -8.23 12.65 1.78
N GLN A 109 -8.89 13.32 2.71
CA GLN A 109 -8.50 13.30 4.10
C GLN A 109 -9.06 12.04 4.77
N SER A 110 -8.24 11.44 5.63
CA SER A 110 -8.70 10.33 6.47
C SER A 110 -9.92 10.75 7.30
N THR A 111 -10.89 9.87 7.40
CA THR A 111 -12.05 9.99 8.30
C THR A 111 -11.62 10.16 9.78
N LYS A 112 -10.41 9.70 10.11
CA LYS A 112 -9.82 9.80 11.46
C LYS A 112 -8.43 10.47 11.40
N PRO A 113 -8.34 11.79 11.13
CA PRO A 113 -7.07 12.46 10.85
C PRO A 113 -6.08 12.38 12.04
N THR A 114 -6.55 12.50 13.27
CA THR A 114 -5.70 12.40 14.48
C THR A 114 -5.08 11.02 14.63
N ALA A 115 -5.87 9.95 14.46
CA ALA A 115 -5.38 8.58 14.53
C ALA A 115 -4.38 8.30 13.39
N THR A 116 -4.66 8.78 12.18
CA THR A 116 -3.76 8.68 11.02
C THR A 116 -2.43 9.38 11.28
N GLN A 117 -2.43 10.61 11.84
CA GLN A 117 -1.19 11.34 12.18
C GLN A 117 -0.35 10.59 13.22
N VAL A 118 -0.99 9.97 14.21
CA VAL A 118 -0.30 9.14 15.20
C VAL A 118 0.36 7.94 14.51
N CYS A 119 -0.35 7.24 13.64
CA CYS A 119 0.20 6.10 12.89
C CYS A 119 1.39 6.50 12.02
N ILE A 120 1.32 7.63 11.31
CA ILE A 120 2.43 8.16 10.49
C ILE A 120 3.67 8.43 11.35
N LYS A 121 3.50 9.09 12.51
CA LYS A 121 4.60 9.37 13.44
C LYS A 121 5.28 8.10 13.93
N PHE A 122 4.52 7.08 14.28
CA PHE A 122 5.07 5.78 14.69
C PHE A 122 5.80 5.07 13.54
N THR A 123 5.31 5.16 12.32
CA THR A 123 5.97 4.54 11.16
C THR A 123 7.31 5.24 10.84
N LYS A 124 7.39 6.57 10.99
CA LYS A 124 8.63 7.35 10.77
C LYS A 124 9.70 7.18 11.88
N ARG A 125 9.33 6.62 13.04
CA ARG A 125 10.26 6.47 14.17
C ARG A 125 11.31 5.35 13.96
N PHE A 126 11.17 4.54 12.94
CA PHE A 126 12.16 3.54 12.56
C PHE A 126 13.08 4.10 11.50
N PRO A 127 14.43 4.13 11.71
CA PRO A 127 15.38 4.86 10.85
C PRO A 127 15.43 4.37 9.39
N SER A 128 14.85 3.21 9.08
CA SER A 128 14.79 2.63 7.73
C SER A 128 13.42 2.75 7.05
N ARG A 129 12.48 3.58 7.57
CA ARG A 129 11.10 3.65 7.06
C ARG A 129 10.72 5.08 6.68
N SER A 130 10.23 5.25 5.46
CA SER A 130 9.68 6.51 4.96
C SER A 130 8.23 6.33 4.54
N VAL A 131 7.38 7.32 4.83
CA VAL A 131 5.99 7.38 4.36
C VAL A 131 5.86 8.58 3.44
N SER A 132 5.43 8.34 2.21
CA SER A 132 5.12 9.37 1.22
C SER A 132 3.62 9.34 0.90
N LEU A 133 2.99 10.51 0.95
CA LEU A 133 1.61 10.73 0.49
C LEU A 133 1.69 11.28 -0.93
N LEU A 134 0.93 10.70 -1.83
CA LEU A 134 0.77 11.12 -3.22
C LEU A 134 -0.71 11.29 -3.54
#